data_41a56ee2942387442eacaa5e68398bb0
#
_entry.id   41a56ee2942387442eacaa5e68398bb0
#
_cell.length_a   1.000
_cell.length_b   1.000
_cell.length_c   1.000
_cell.angle_alpha   90.00
_cell.angle_beta   90.00
_cell.angle_gamma   90.00
#
_symmetry.space_group_name_H-M   'P 1'
#
loop_
_entity.id
_entity.type
_entity.pdbx_description
1 polymer ?
#
loop_
_entity_poly.entity_id
_entity_poly.type
_entity_poly.pdbx_seq_one_letter_code
_entity_poly.pdbx_strand_id
1 'polypeptide(L)'
;VFRNHDNDDGCPVSRDEQFAYYQTFPGCLAYDAVPEMYGTGTHNLPIYASKGSETKFNLWMIDSNDYDRVNGGYDYVHQDQIDWYERNAAKLRKENKGALLPALLFEHIPVVEEYELLRKAKPWEMWKAVRGYGHLNKNWYVLKDEDNGYLAEGPCPADVNSGQFESWKKMGDIKGAFFGHDHMNNLAGEVDGILLAQCKTSGFR
;
A
#
# COMPACT_ATOMS: atom_id res chain seq x y z
N VAL A 1 3.97 5.11 -7.78
CA VAL A 1 3.71 3.71 -7.43
C VAL A 1 3.07 3.03 -8.62
N PHE A 2 3.63 1.89 -9.04
CA PHE A 2 3.09 1.07 -10.12
C PHE A 2 1.88 0.26 -9.66
N ARG A 3 1.07 -0.15 -10.65
CA ARG A 3 -0.08 -1.03 -10.48
C ARG A 3 0.23 -2.40 -11.10
N ASN A 4 -0.53 -3.43 -10.70
CA ASN A 4 -0.42 -4.73 -11.34
C ASN A 4 -0.66 -4.68 -12.85
N HIS A 5 -1.60 -3.85 -13.33
CA HIS A 5 -1.92 -3.66 -14.75
C HIS A 5 -0.82 -2.95 -15.58
N ASP A 6 0.17 -2.35 -14.93
CA ASP A 6 1.31 -1.78 -15.65
C ASP A 6 2.26 -2.88 -16.18
N ASN A 7 1.99 -4.16 -15.86
CA ASN A 7 2.73 -5.34 -16.32
C ASN A 7 1.82 -6.47 -16.85
N ASP A 8 0.64 -6.13 -17.38
CA ASP A 8 -0.27 -7.11 -17.96
C ASP A 8 0.33 -7.79 -19.21
N ASP A 9 -0.10 -9.01 -19.47
CA ASP A 9 0.31 -9.76 -20.67
C ASP A 9 0.01 -8.95 -21.94
N GLY A 10 1.05 -8.76 -22.75
CA GLY A 10 0.97 -7.97 -23.98
C GLY A 10 1.34 -6.49 -23.81
N CYS A 11 1.67 -6.03 -22.62
CA CYS A 11 2.29 -4.71 -22.46
C CYS A 11 3.66 -4.71 -23.15
N PRO A 12 3.89 -3.84 -24.16
CA PRO A 12 5.14 -3.86 -24.94
C PRO A 12 6.32 -3.23 -24.19
N VAL A 13 6.06 -2.61 -23.03
CA VAL A 13 7.05 -1.84 -22.25
C VAL A 13 7.05 -2.37 -20.83
N SER A 14 8.20 -2.81 -20.35
CA SER A 14 8.37 -3.28 -18.98
C SER A 14 8.16 -2.16 -17.95
N ARG A 15 7.91 -2.53 -16.69
CA ARG A 15 7.79 -1.56 -15.59
C ARG A 15 9.07 -0.73 -15.42
N ASP A 16 10.25 -1.36 -15.58
CA ASP A 16 11.54 -0.66 -15.49
C ASP A 16 11.72 0.36 -16.61
N GLU A 17 11.33 0.02 -17.85
CA GLU A 17 11.35 0.98 -18.97
C GLU A 17 10.36 2.11 -18.77
N GLN A 18 9.15 1.82 -18.26
CA GLN A 18 8.17 2.85 -17.89
C GLN A 18 8.73 3.76 -16.80
N PHE A 19 9.36 3.19 -15.77
CA PHE A 19 9.95 3.95 -14.67
C PHE A 19 11.09 4.85 -15.18
N ALA A 20 12.00 4.32 -15.98
CA ALA A 20 13.07 5.09 -16.60
C ALA A 20 12.50 6.24 -17.44
N TYR A 21 11.40 6.01 -18.17
CA TYR A 21 10.72 7.04 -18.93
C TYR A 21 10.14 8.14 -18.04
N TYR A 22 9.44 7.78 -16.94
CA TYR A 22 8.91 8.77 -16.00
C TYR A 22 10.01 9.62 -15.37
N GLN A 23 11.17 9.06 -15.11
CA GLN A 23 12.32 9.80 -14.56
C GLN A 23 12.89 10.86 -15.54
N THR A 24 12.56 10.79 -16.85
CA THR A 24 12.95 11.83 -17.82
C THR A 24 12.16 13.13 -17.68
N PHE A 25 11.00 13.11 -17.00
CA PHE A 25 10.17 14.30 -16.86
C PHE A 25 10.72 15.26 -15.81
N PRO A 26 10.83 16.57 -16.13
CA PRO A 26 11.22 17.57 -15.16
C PRO A 26 10.31 17.56 -13.93
N GLY A 27 10.90 17.50 -12.75
CA GLY A 27 10.14 17.49 -11.48
C GLY A 27 9.71 16.10 -11.02
N CYS A 28 10.03 15.02 -11.74
CA CYS A 28 9.87 13.67 -11.22
C CYS A 28 10.81 13.48 -10.01
N LEU A 29 10.23 13.09 -8.88
CA LEU A 29 10.98 12.84 -7.64
C LEU A 29 11.18 11.34 -7.39
N ALA A 30 10.62 10.48 -8.25
CA ALA A 30 10.72 9.04 -8.10
C ALA A 30 12.13 8.52 -8.40
N TYR A 31 12.61 7.60 -7.59
CA TYR A 31 13.89 6.92 -7.78
C TYR A 31 13.81 5.50 -7.21
N ASP A 32 14.69 4.61 -7.66
CA ASP A 32 14.91 3.34 -6.99
C ASP A 32 15.91 3.53 -5.86
N ALA A 33 15.46 3.28 -4.64
CA ALA A 33 16.31 3.44 -3.47
C ALA A 33 17.47 2.41 -3.44
N VAL A 34 17.21 1.21 -3.94
CA VAL A 34 18.17 0.11 -4.09
C VAL A 34 17.83 -0.64 -5.38
N PRO A 35 18.63 -0.54 -6.43
CA PRO A 35 18.32 -1.16 -7.74
C PRO A 35 18.17 -2.67 -7.72
N GLU A 36 18.81 -3.37 -6.75
CA GLU A 36 18.75 -4.83 -6.62
C GLU A 36 17.59 -5.30 -5.72
N MET A 37 16.83 -4.36 -5.11
CA MET A 37 15.66 -4.68 -4.29
C MET A 37 14.51 -5.12 -5.18
N TYR A 38 13.70 -6.06 -4.71
CA TYR A 38 12.55 -6.55 -5.44
C TYR A 38 11.56 -5.42 -5.78
N GLY A 39 10.96 -5.50 -6.97
CA GLY A 39 10.05 -4.46 -7.46
C GLY A 39 10.76 -3.26 -8.10
N THR A 40 9.98 -2.26 -8.48
CA THR A 40 10.47 -1.08 -9.22
C THR A 40 9.97 0.20 -8.57
N GLY A 41 10.88 1.10 -8.20
CA GLY A 41 10.53 2.43 -7.72
C GLY A 41 10.13 2.52 -6.25
N THR A 42 10.56 1.58 -5.41
CA THR A 42 10.44 1.72 -3.94
C THR A 42 11.40 2.78 -3.43
N HIS A 43 10.86 3.84 -2.79
CA HIS A 43 11.63 4.95 -2.26
C HIS A 43 10.91 5.72 -1.16
N ASN A 44 11.56 6.72 -0.60
CA ASN A 44 10.92 7.66 0.31
C ASN A 44 11.21 9.12 -0.06
N LEU A 45 10.30 9.99 0.31
CA LEU A 45 10.40 11.43 0.08
C LEU A 45 10.30 12.18 1.41
N PRO A 46 11.41 12.68 1.95
CA PRO A 46 11.39 13.48 3.16
C PRO A 46 10.80 14.87 2.87
N ILE A 47 9.93 15.33 3.76
CA ILE A 47 9.38 16.70 3.76
C ILE A 47 10.11 17.51 4.81
N TYR A 48 10.77 18.56 4.37
CA TYR A 48 11.59 19.41 5.21
C TYR A 48 10.78 20.57 5.83
N ALA A 49 11.29 21.11 6.90
CA ALA A 49 10.77 22.36 7.46
C ALA A 49 10.84 23.50 6.41
N SER A 50 9.91 24.45 6.50
CA SER A 50 9.91 25.63 5.60
C SER A 50 11.17 26.49 5.70
N LYS A 51 11.91 26.35 6.78
CA LYS A 51 13.22 26.97 7.00
C LYS A 51 14.18 25.93 7.60
N GLY A 52 15.39 25.85 7.01
CA GLY A 52 16.42 24.90 7.43
C GLY A 52 16.29 23.54 6.72
N SER A 53 17.06 22.56 7.17
CA SER A 53 17.17 21.21 6.58
C SER A 53 16.56 20.11 7.46
N GLU A 54 15.80 20.48 8.49
CA GLU A 54 15.20 19.51 9.40
C GLU A 54 14.03 18.79 8.72
N THR A 55 14.05 17.45 8.68
CA THR A 55 12.94 16.65 8.18
C THR A 55 11.78 16.69 9.18
N LYS A 56 10.56 16.96 8.73
CA LYS A 56 9.36 17.06 9.56
C LYS A 56 8.36 15.93 9.33
N PHE A 57 8.40 15.33 8.15
CA PHE A 57 7.50 14.30 7.73
C PHE A 57 8.15 13.43 6.67
N ASN A 58 7.68 12.21 6.46
CA ASN A 58 8.17 11.35 5.40
C ASN A 58 7.02 10.74 4.59
N LEU A 59 7.22 10.54 3.30
CA LEU A 59 6.32 9.77 2.44
C LEU A 59 7.05 8.52 2.00
N TRP A 60 6.46 7.36 2.27
CA TRP A 60 6.93 6.07 1.78
C TRP A 60 6.18 5.72 0.50
N MET A 61 6.89 5.48 -0.57
CA MET A 61 6.39 4.96 -1.85
C MET A 61 6.88 3.52 -1.97
N ILE A 62 6.00 2.56 -1.74
CA ILE A 62 6.34 1.15 -1.77
C ILE A 62 5.75 0.52 -3.03
N ASP A 63 6.54 -0.22 -3.76
CA ASP A 63 6.05 -1.06 -4.83
C ASP A 63 5.48 -2.35 -4.22
N SER A 64 4.17 -2.50 -4.27
CA SER A 64 3.48 -3.72 -3.83
C SER A 64 3.49 -4.83 -4.87
N ASN A 65 4.25 -4.63 -5.94
CA ASN A 65 4.46 -5.55 -7.05
C ASN A 65 3.18 -5.80 -7.89
N ASP A 66 3.11 -6.92 -8.61
CA ASP A 66 2.00 -7.19 -9.54
C ASP A 66 1.33 -8.55 -9.30
N TYR A 67 1.89 -9.63 -9.85
CA TYR A 67 1.35 -10.99 -9.76
C TYR A 67 2.40 -11.96 -9.24
N ASP A 68 2.01 -12.80 -8.28
CA ASP A 68 2.85 -13.91 -7.83
C ASP A 68 2.90 -15.00 -8.90
N ARG A 69 3.99 -15.03 -9.65
CA ARG A 69 4.20 -15.99 -10.75
C ARG A 69 4.48 -17.42 -10.26
N VAL A 70 4.72 -17.60 -8.96
CA VAL A 70 5.01 -18.91 -8.35
C VAL A 70 3.76 -19.54 -7.76
N ASN A 71 3.04 -18.78 -6.93
CA ASN A 71 1.89 -19.28 -6.19
C ASN A 71 0.56 -18.90 -6.85
N GLY A 72 0.57 -17.94 -7.76
CA GLY A 72 -0.61 -17.35 -8.38
C GLY A 72 -1.25 -16.28 -7.49
N GLY A 73 -2.15 -15.49 -8.07
CA GLY A 73 -2.77 -14.36 -7.39
C GLY A 73 -1.90 -13.11 -7.46
N TYR A 74 -2.14 -12.18 -6.54
CA TYR A 74 -1.36 -10.95 -6.44
C TYR A 74 -0.07 -11.17 -5.66
N ASP A 75 0.99 -10.48 -6.08
CA ASP A 75 2.26 -10.47 -5.38
C ASP A 75 2.17 -9.58 -4.12
N TYR A 76 3.21 -9.55 -3.33
CA TYR A 76 3.26 -8.91 -2.01
C TYR A 76 4.56 -8.11 -1.86
N VAL A 77 4.63 -7.28 -0.84
CA VAL A 77 5.88 -6.58 -0.48
C VAL A 77 6.87 -7.58 0.12
N HIS A 78 8.00 -7.80 -0.55
CA HIS A 78 9.00 -8.79 -0.20
C HIS A 78 9.86 -8.38 1.00
N GLN A 79 10.54 -9.38 1.60
CA GLN A 79 11.28 -9.17 2.84
C GLN A 79 12.41 -8.13 2.70
N ASP A 80 13.07 -8.05 1.55
CA ASP A 80 14.12 -7.07 1.29
C ASP A 80 13.59 -5.63 1.26
N GLN A 81 12.36 -5.43 0.75
CA GLN A 81 11.65 -4.15 0.80
C GLN A 81 11.27 -3.77 2.24
N ILE A 82 10.77 -4.74 3.03
CA ILE A 82 10.45 -4.55 4.45
C ILE A 82 11.72 -4.20 5.23
N ASP A 83 12.80 -4.93 5.02
CA ASP A 83 14.08 -4.68 5.67
C ASP A 83 14.64 -3.30 5.29
N TRP A 84 14.47 -2.89 4.04
CA TRP A 84 14.85 -1.55 3.59
C TRP A 84 14.03 -0.47 4.31
N TYR A 85 12.71 -0.64 4.40
CA TYR A 85 11.84 0.28 5.13
C TYR A 85 12.27 0.41 6.59
N GLU A 86 12.43 -0.72 7.31
CA GLU A 86 12.81 -0.71 8.71
C GLU A 86 14.16 0.00 8.96
N ARG A 87 15.16 -0.30 8.12
CA ARG A 87 16.48 0.36 8.21
C ARG A 87 16.37 1.88 8.01
N ASN A 88 15.58 2.31 7.03
CA ASN A 88 15.44 3.73 6.74
C ASN A 88 14.57 4.46 7.77
N ALA A 89 13.50 3.85 8.28
CA ALA A 89 12.71 4.40 9.36
C ALA A 89 13.55 4.59 10.64
N ALA A 90 14.37 3.59 10.99
CA ALA A 90 15.32 3.69 12.09
C ALA A 90 16.37 4.78 11.89
N LYS A 91 16.88 4.93 10.66
CA LYS A 91 17.82 6.01 10.29
C LYS A 91 17.16 7.38 10.45
N LEU A 92 15.96 7.59 9.90
CA LEU A 92 15.21 8.84 10.01
C LEU A 92 14.91 9.19 11.48
N ARG A 93 14.53 8.21 12.29
CA ARG A 93 14.35 8.40 13.74
C ARG A 93 15.63 8.85 14.42
N LYS A 94 16.78 8.24 14.08
CA LYS A 94 18.10 8.64 14.62
C LYS A 94 18.45 10.08 14.23
N GLU A 95 18.24 10.46 12.98
CA GLU A 95 18.47 11.80 12.44
C GLU A 95 17.52 12.83 13.10
N ASN A 96 16.30 12.41 13.46
CA ASN A 96 15.34 13.20 14.23
C ASN A 96 15.56 13.12 15.75
N LYS A 97 16.83 12.94 16.20
CA LYS A 97 17.24 12.95 17.60
C LYS A 97 16.52 11.90 18.47
N GLY A 98 16.14 10.78 17.88
CA GLY A 98 15.46 9.66 18.53
C GLY A 98 13.92 9.81 18.58
N ALA A 99 13.36 10.93 18.22
CA ALA A 99 11.91 11.10 18.11
C ALA A 99 11.39 10.44 16.82
N LEU A 100 10.19 9.86 16.88
CA LEU A 100 9.51 9.36 15.70
C LEU A 100 9.28 10.49 14.69
N LEU A 101 9.57 10.20 13.43
CA LEU A 101 9.22 11.08 12.31
C LEU A 101 7.92 10.56 11.70
N PRO A 102 6.80 11.28 11.80
CA PRO A 102 5.53 10.77 11.26
C PRO A 102 5.61 10.62 9.75
N ALA A 103 4.93 9.61 9.22
CA ALA A 103 4.95 9.28 7.81
C ALA A 103 3.58 8.84 7.30
N LEU A 104 3.37 8.95 5.99
CA LEU A 104 2.33 8.27 5.23
C LEU A 104 2.98 7.29 4.26
N LEU A 105 2.27 6.21 3.97
CA LEU A 105 2.68 5.20 3.02
C LEU A 105 1.70 5.13 1.85
N PHE A 106 2.22 4.91 0.66
CA PHE A 106 1.47 4.76 -0.57
C PHE A 106 1.93 3.50 -1.29
N GLU A 107 1.01 2.61 -1.56
CA GLU A 107 1.22 1.40 -2.36
C GLU A 107 -0.04 1.06 -3.15
N HIS A 108 0.03 0.10 -4.06
CA HIS A 108 -1.11 -0.21 -4.91
C HIS A 108 -1.99 -1.32 -4.32
N ILE A 109 -1.42 -2.49 -4.03
CA ILE A 109 -2.15 -3.65 -3.49
C ILE A 109 -2.27 -3.48 -1.98
N PRO A 110 -3.49 -3.56 -1.40
CA PRO A 110 -3.69 -3.35 0.03
C PRO A 110 -3.10 -4.50 0.88
N VAL A 111 -2.85 -4.20 2.14
CA VAL A 111 -2.51 -5.23 3.13
C VAL A 111 -3.76 -6.02 3.56
N VAL A 112 -3.57 -7.28 3.95
CA VAL A 112 -4.69 -8.15 4.35
C VAL A 112 -5.44 -7.63 5.59
N GLU A 113 -4.77 -6.84 6.41
CA GLU A 113 -5.32 -6.20 7.61
C GLU A 113 -6.43 -5.19 7.30
N GLU A 114 -6.61 -4.78 6.04
CA GLU A 114 -7.80 -4.01 5.63
C GLU A 114 -9.11 -4.77 5.93
N TYR A 115 -9.08 -6.10 5.90
CA TYR A 115 -10.23 -6.92 6.33
C TYR A 115 -10.61 -6.74 7.80
N GLU A 116 -9.75 -6.16 8.62
CA GLU A 116 -10.12 -5.82 10.00
C GLU A 116 -11.10 -4.65 10.09
N LEU A 117 -11.28 -3.87 9.04
CA LEU A 117 -12.36 -2.89 8.92
C LEU A 117 -13.70 -3.55 8.60
N LEU A 118 -13.70 -4.84 8.25
CA LEU A 118 -14.85 -5.60 7.83
C LEU A 118 -15.26 -6.64 8.90
N ARG A 119 -16.48 -7.11 8.79
CA ARG A 119 -16.98 -8.28 9.52
C ARG A 119 -17.78 -9.19 8.59
N LYS A 120 -17.93 -10.44 8.97
CA LYS A 120 -18.80 -11.37 8.23
C LYS A 120 -20.24 -10.85 8.25
N ALA A 121 -20.87 -10.88 7.07
CA ALA A 121 -22.26 -10.49 6.89
C ALA A 121 -23.20 -11.48 7.58
N LYS A 122 -24.26 -10.96 8.18
CA LYS A 122 -25.40 -11.75 8.66
C LYS A 122 -26.36 -12.05 7.51
N PRO A 123 -27.24 -13.09 7.61
CA PRO A 123 -28.13 -13.47 6.49
C PRO A 123 -28.98 -12.33 5.94
N TRP A 124 -29.42 -11.42 6.78
CA TRP A 124 -30.24 -10.27 6.37
C TRP A 124 -29.45 -9.08 5.79
N GLU A 125 -28.11 -9.16 5.80
CA GLU A 125 -27.23 -8.13 5.25
C GLU A 125 -26.68 -8.50 3.86
N MET A 126 -27.05 -9.67 3.35
CA MET A 126 -26.52 -10.19 2.08
C MET A 126 -26.76 -9.27 0.88
N TRP A 127 -27.75 -8.38 0.94
CA TRP A 127 -28.04 -7.40 -0.11
C TRP A 127 -26.99 -6.29 -0.25
N LYS A 128 -26.18 -6.05 0.79
CA LYS A 128 -25.06 -5.08 0.80
C LYS A 128 -23.70 -5.73 1.01
N ALA A 129 -23.67 -7.04 1.15
CA ALA A 129 -22.44 -7.75 1.43
C ALA A 129 -21.63 -8.01 0.16
N VAL A 130 -20.32 -7.91 0.28
CA VAL A 130 -19.38 -8.27 -0.77
C VAL A 130 -18.73 -9.63 -0.46
N ARG A 131 -18.38 -10.36 -1.49
CA ARG A 131 -17.64 -11.62 -1.33
C ARG A 131 -16.16 -11.31 -1.10
N GLY A 132 -15.52 -11.99 -0.15
CA GLY A 132 -14.08 -11.85 0.06
C GLY A 132 -13.27 -12.37 -1.13
N TYR A 133 -11.99 -12.00 -1.16
CA TYR A 133 -11.04 -12.40 -2.21
C TYR A 133 -10.09 -13.51 -1.73
N GLY A 134 -9.43 -14.20 -2.66
CA GLY A 134 -8.41 -15.22 -2.40
C GLY A 134 -8.88 -16.29 -1.40
N HIS A 135 -8.12 -16.53 -0.38
CA HIS A 135 -8.47 -17.50 0.68
C HIS A 135 -9.68 -17.08 1.54
N LEU A 136 -10.09 -15.80 1.49
CA LEU A 136 -11.25 -15.25 2.20
C LEU A 136 -12.57 -15.38 1.42
N ASN A 137 -12.56 -15.88 0.19
CA ASN A 137 -13.69 -15.94 -0.74
C ASN A 137 -14.86 -16.85 -0.33
N LYS A 138 -14.69 -17.63 0.74
CA LYS A 138 -15.76 -18.46 1.31
C LYS A 138 -16.76 -17.67 2.16
N ASN A 139 -16.46 -16.44 2.49
CA ASN A 139 -17.26 -15.58 3.34
C ASN A 139 -17.73 -14.33 2.60
N TRP A 140 -18.81 -13.75 3.12
CA TRP A 140 -19.33 -12.46 2.71
C TRP A 140 -19.11 -11.46 3.81
N TYR A 141 -18.78 -10.23 3.44
CA TYR A 141 -18.34 -9.17 4.35
C TYR A 141 -19.15 -7.90 4.18
N VAL A 142 -19.26 -7.14 5.26
CA VAL A 142 -19.77 -5.77 5.32
C VAL A 142 -18.84 -4.94 6.17
N LEU A 143 -18.87 -3.63 6.05
CA LEU A 143 -18.13 -2.73 6.95
C LEU A 143 -18.53 -2.99 8.40
N LYS A 144 -17.56 -2.94 9.32
CA LYS A 144 -17.83 -2.92 10.76
C LYS A 144 -18.54 -1.64 11.15
N ASP A 145 -18.09 -0.53 10.58
CA ASP A 145 -18.63 0.80 10.76
C ASP A 145 -18.98 1.39 9.37
N GLU A 146 -20.24 1.73 9.16
CA GLU A 146 -20.71 2.29 7.88
C GLU A 146 -20.17 3.71 7.64
N ASP A 147 -19.75 4.43 8.68
CA ASP A 147 -19.12 5.75 8.56
C ASP A 147 -17.70 5.68 7.95
N ASN A 148 -17.10 4.48 7.92
CA ASN A 148 -15.81 4.26 7.27
C ASN A 148 -15.85 4.41 5.74
N GLY A 149 -17.02 4.53 5.12
CA GLY A 149 -17.14 4.80 3.70
C GLY A 149 -17.96 3.78 2.92
N TYR A 150 -17.49 3.39 1.73
CA TYR A 150 -18.25 2.59 0.78
C TYR A 150 -17.48 1.34 0.36
N LEU A 151 -18.08 0.18 0.56
CA LEU A 151 -17.57 -1.14 0.20
C LEU A 151 -18.46 -1.72 -0.91
N ALA A 152 -17.91 -1.89 -2.12
CA ALA A 152 -18.64 -2.38 -3.29
C ALA A 152 -18.06 -3.67 -3.87
N GLU A 153 -16.85 -4.01 -3.49
CA GLU A 153 -16.19 -5.27 -3.84
C GLU A 153 -15.36 -5.78 -2.67
N GLY A 154 -15.03 -7.08 -2.65
CA GLY A 154 -14.16 -7.61 -1.60
C GLY A 154 -12.75 -7.08 -1.79
N PRO A 155 -12.12 -6.50 -0.76
CA PRO A 155 -10.72 -6.09 -0.87
C PRO A 155 -9.83 -7.21 -1.39
N CYS A 156 -8.90 -6.86 -2.26
CA CYS A 156 -8.07 -7.82 -3.00
C CYS A 156 -6.58 -7.74 -2.57
N PRO A 157 -6.23 -8.04 -1.31
CA PRO A 157 -4.83 -8.11 -0.90
C PRO A 157 -4.13 -9.31 -1.54
N ALA A 158 -2.81 -9.35 -1.44
CA ALA A 158 -2.04 -10.54 -1.71
C ALA A 158 -2.49 -11.72 -0.80
N ASP A 159 -2.41 -12.95 -1.32
CA ASP A 159 -2.70 -14.14 -0.50
C ASP A 159 -1.59 -14.42 0.54
N VAL A 160 -0.38 -13.92 0.30
CA VAL A 160 0.77 -14.02 1.21
C VAL A 160 0.83 -12.78 2.10
N ASN A 161 0.62 -12.96 3.40
CA ASN A 161 0.93 -11.91 4.38
C ASN A 161 2.42 -11.94 4.70
N SER A 162 3.17 -10.97 4.19
CA SER A 162 4.63 -10.87 4.40
C SER A 162 5.03 -10.28 5.77
N GLY A 163 4.06 -9.87 6.59
CA GLY A 163 4.32 -9.18 7.85
C GLY A 163 4.61 -7.69 7.70
N GLN A 164 4.29 -7.12 6.55
CA GLN A 164 4.51 -5.69 6.27
C GLN A 164 3.79 -4.79 7.29
N PHE A 165 2.52 -5.05 7.59
CA PHE A 165 1.75 -4.28 8.56
C PHE A 165 2.33 -4.36 9.98
N GLU A 166 2.79 -5.55 10.39
CA GLU A 166 3.47 -5.74 11.68
C GLU A 166 4.78 -4.94 11.75
N SER A 167 5.50 -4.83 10.63
CA SER A 167 6.69 -3.97 10.52
C SER A 167 6.34 -2.49 10.74
N TRP A 168 5.22 -2.01 10.19
CA TRP A 168 4.75 -0.62 10.41
C TRP A 168 4.43 -0.36 11.89
N LYS A 169 3.75 -1.30 12.54
CA LYS A 169 3.47 -1.22 13.99
C LYS A 169 4.75 -1.19 14.82
N LYS A 170 5.71 -2.04 14.48
CA LYS A 170 7.03 -2.12 15.14
C LYS A 170 7.79 -0.81 15.03
N MET A 171 7.83 -0.19 13.86
CA MET A 171 8.56 1.08 13.65
C MET A 171 7.79 2.28 14.19
N GLY A 172 6.45 2.31 14.09
CA GLY A 172 5.55 3.27 14.71
C GLY A 172 5.50 4.65 14.04
N ASP A 173 6.18 4.83 12.91
CA ASP A 173 6.24 6.09 12.18
C ASP A 173 5.04 6.29 11.25
N ILE A 174 4.48 5.22 10.65
CA ILE A 174 3.36 5.30 9.72
C ILE A 174 2.07 5.66 10.46
N LYS A 175 1.44 6.75 10.05
CA LYS A 175 0.16 7.24 10.55
C LYS A 175 -1.01 6.87 9.65
N GLY A 176 -0.74 6.57 8.38
CA GLY A 176 -1.71 6.11 7.42
C GLY A 176 -1.07 5.49 6.20
N ALA A 177 -1.74 4.49 5.64
CA ALA A 177 -1.39 3.83 4.39
C ALA A 177 -2.56 3.98 3.41
N PHE A 178 -2.22 4.28 2.16
CA PHE A 178 -3.16 4.56 1.07
C PHE A 178 -2.96 3.56 -0.06
N PHE A 179 -4.06 2.93 -0.46
CA PHE A 179 -4.08 1.88 -1.47
C PHE A 179 -4.90 2.29 -2.69
N GLY A 180 -4.58 1.72 -3.84
CA GLY A 180 -5.41 1.73 -5.03
C GLY A 180 -6.07 0.37 -5.24
N HIS A 181 -5.84 -0.30 -6.36
CA HIS A 181 -6.16 -1.67 -6.70
C HIS A 181 -7.65 -1.98 -6.80
N ASP A 182 -8.40 -1.89 -5.71
CA ASP A 182 -9.86 -2.07 -5.72
C ASP A 182 -10.51 -0.88 -6.44
N HIS A 183 -11.25 -1.17 -7.50
CA HIS A 183 -11.76 -0.11 -8.37
C HIS A 183 -13.00 0.59 -7.81
N MET A 184 -13.77 -0.10 -6.96
CA MET A 184 -15.08 0.38 -6.51
C MET A 184 -15.10 0.74 -5.03
N ASN A 185 -14.10 0.33 -4.24
CA ASN A 185 -14.03 0.63 -2.83
C ASN A 185 -13.56 2.07 -2.58
N ASN A 186 -14.19 2.74 -1.63
CA ASN A 186 -13.79 4.05 -1.13
C ASN A 186 -14.05 4.08 0.37
N LEU A 187 -13.11 3.55 1.12
CA LEU A 187 -13.24 3.38 2.56
C LEU A 187 -11.93 3.77 3.27
N ALA A 188 -12.08 4.20 4.51
CA ALA A 188 -10.95 4.48 5.38
C ALA A 188 -11.32 4.18 6.84
N GLY A 189 -10.44 3.55 7.56
CA GLY A 189 -10.64 3.24 8.97
C GLY A 189 -9.32 2.95 9.67
N GLU A 190 -9.35 2.97 10.99
CA GLU A 190 -8.16 2.75 11.80
C GLU A 190 -8.04 1.29 12.23
N VAL A 191 -6.87 0.71 12.01
CA VAL A 191 -6.47 -0.62 12.47
C VAL A 191 -5.19 -0.46 13.28
N ASP A 192 -5.19 -0.85 14.53
CA ASP A 192 -4.04 -0.77 15.45
C ASP A 192 -3.35 0.60 15.48
N GLY A 193 -4.11 1.70 15.34
CA GLY A 193 -3.60 3.07 15.38
C GLY A 193 -3.00 3.56 14.04
N ILE A 194 -3.20 2.81 12.96
CA ILE A 194 -2.80 3.19 11.60
C ILE A 194 -4.06 3.34 10.74
N LEU A 195 -4.24 4.50 10.10
CA LEU A 195 -5.30 4.70 9.13
C LEU A 195 -5.01 3.86 7.87
N LEU A 196 -5.93 2.96 7.50
CA LEU A 196 -5.92 2.26 6.21
C LEU A 196 -6.97 2.89 5.31
N ALA A 197 -6.60 3.31 4.11
CA ALA A 197 -7.48 4.03 3.20
C ALA A 197 -7.41 3.45 1.79
N GLN A 198 -8.52 2.89 1.34
CA GLN A 198 -8.72 2.41 -0.02
C GLN A 198 -9.25 3.53 -0.90
N CYS A 199 -8.54 3.84 -1.96
CA CYS A 199 -8.89 4.91 -2.89
C CYS A 199 -9.54 4.34 -4.15
N LYS A 200 -10.81 4.71 -4.37
CA LYS A 200 -11.55 4.35 -5.59
C LYS A 200 -10.82 4.83 -6.85
N THR A 201 -10.92 4.06 -7.93
CA THR A 201 -10.41 4.49 -9.24
C THR A 201 -11.06 5.80 -9.69
N SER A 202 -10.27 6.66 -10.30
CA SER A 202 -10.74 7.90 -10.93
C SER A 202 -11.12 7.72 -12.41
N GLY A 203 -11.08 6.50 -12.94
CA GLY A 203 -11.45 6.19 -14.31
C GLY A 203 -12.95 6.37 -14.57
N PHE A 204 -13.27 6.80 -15.79
CA PHE A 204 -14.65 6.84 -16.28
C PHE A 204 -15.05 5.43 -16.74
N ARG A 205 -16.01 4.81 -16.07
CA ARG A 205 -16.81 3.69 -16.54
C ARG A 205 -18.25 3.90 -16.12
#